data_8ccfdbdc4724b2fe0794bd2bbc043efc
#
_entry.id   8ccfdbdc4724b2fe0794bd2bbc043efc
#
_cell.length_a   1.000
_cell.length_b   1.000
_cell.length_c   1.000
_cell.angle_alpha   90.00
_cell.angle_beta   90.00
_cell.angle_gamma   90.00
#
_symmetry.space_group_name_H-M   'P 1'
#
loop_
_entity.id
_entity.type
_entity.pdbx_description
1 polymer ?
#
loop_
_entity_poly.entity_id
_entity_poly.type
_entity_poly.pdbx_seq_one_letter_code
_entity_poly.pdbx_strand_id
1 'polypeptide(L)'
;MDRYEWLMPAAPRQAPSIHELRAEARALREAAARCVERAGESLIARQHADGYWCADLLGGDISLEADYILTQLWLYQPDENGNWNPPTKRRIEKACRQILKNQMPDGGFWIYPGGPANVNATVKAYAALRVAGYQPNEEPLRRARIRVLELGGLQACNSYTKLNLSLFGLFPRQYVPTVPPELVMVPGGTVPGGILYEMASWTRTILVPLSIVQAVGGVRRAPAGVKLDELYLPNQKLVLPKRDRLLAPVFHQVDMLLKIWERRGHKDIRIGAIRL
;
A
#
# COMPACT_ATOMS: atom_id res chain seq x y z
N MET A 1 28.43 39.49 -24.40
CA MET A 1 27.43 38.47 -24.07
C MET A 1 27.52 38.21 -22.59
N ASP A 2 26.58 38.81 -21.84
CA ASP A 2 26.62 38.90 -20.39
C ASP A 2 26.40 37.52 -19.74
N ARG A 3 27.36 37.08 -18.92
CA ARG A 3 27.36 35.77 -18.23
C ARG A 3 26.38 35.62 -17.08
N TYR A 4 25.48 36.57 -16.84
CA TYR A 4 24.63 36.65 -15.64
C TYR A 4 23.13 36.79 -15.93
N GLU A 5 22.71 36.64 -17.18
CA GLU A 5 21.30 36.80 -17.58
C GLU A 5 20.35 35.77 -16.92
N TRP A 6 20.88 34.63 -16.45
CA TRP A 6 20.13 33.56 -15.75
C TRP A 6 19.95 33.80 -14.25
N LEU A 7 20.61 34.83 -13.69
CA LEU A 7 20.49 35.24 -12.27
C LEU A 7 19.43 36.31 -12.01
N MET A 8 18.81 36.85 -13.04
CA MET A 8 17.72 37.80 -12.86
C MET A 8 16.47 37.03 -12.41
N PRO A 9 15.87 37.36 -11.24
CA PRO A 9 14.60 36.81 -10.87
C PRO A 9 13.60 37.10 -11.98
N ALA A 10 12.88 36.07 -12.45
CA ALA A 10 11.81 36.25 -13.42
C ALA A 10 10.88 37.37 -12.89
N ALA A 11 10.57 38.33 -13.75
CA ALA A 11 9.68 39.44 -13.38
C ALA A 11 8.42 38.87 -12.68
N PRO A 12 7.97 39.44 -11.56
CA PRO A 12 6.81 38.94 -10.85
C PRO A 12 5.64 38.89 -11.84
N ARG A 13 5.12 37.66 -12.08
CA ARG A 13 3.92 37.49 -12.91
C ARG A 13 2.83 38.32 -12.27
N GLN A 14 2.28 39.26 -13.00
CA GLN A 14 1.12 40.03 -12.54
C GLN A 14 0.03 39.04 -12.14
N ALA A 15 -0.56 39.25 -10.97
CA ALA A 15 -1.68 38.42 -10.54
C ALA A 15 -2.81 38.55 -11.58
N PRO A 16 -3.41 37.44 -12.02
CA PRO A 16 -4.45 37.46 -13.02
C PRO A 16 -5.63 38.32 -12.55
N SER A 17 -6.19 39.09 -13.45
CA SER A 17 -7.37 39.88 -13.16
C SER A 17 -8.58 39.02 -12.83
N ILE A 18 -9.55 39.55 -12.12
CA ILE A 18 -10.80 38.83 -11.79
C ILE A 18 -11.56 38.37 -13.07
N HIS A 19 -11.41 39.07 -14.18
CA HIS A 19 -11.97 38.74 -15.48
C HIS A 19 -11.26 37.49 -16.07
N GLU A 20 -9.93 37.47 -16.02
CA GLU A 20 -9.14 36.32 -16.49
C GLU A 20 -9.43 35.08 -15.66
N LEU A 21 -9.48 35.19 -14.33
CA LEU A 21 -9.83 34.08 -13.44
C LEU A 21 -11.25 33.53 -13.73
N ARG A 22 -12.22 34.38 -14.03
CA ARG A 22 -13.58 33.96 -14.39
C ARG A 22 -13.61 33.31 -15.75
N ALA A 23 -12.86 33.77 -16.73
CA ALA A 23 -12.77 33.18 -18.05
C ALA A 23 -12.10 31.80 -17.97
N GLU A 24 -11.02 31.67 -17.21
CA GLU A 24 -10.32 30.42 -16.97
C GLU A 24 -11.22 29.40 -16.23
N ALA A 25 -11.94 29.83 -15.19
CA ALA A 25 -12.90 28.99 -14.47
C ALA A 25 -14.05 28.50 -15.38
N ARG A 26 -14.52 29.36 -16.32
CA ARG A 26 -15.53 28.97 -17.30
C ARG A 26 -14.98 27.94 -18.29
N ALA A 27 -13.81 28.19 -18.85
CA ALA A 27 -13.15 27.25 -19.76
C ALA A 27 -12.89 25.88 -19.10
N LEU A 28 -12.48 25.88 -17.83
CA LEU A 28 -12.27 24.66 -17.05
C LEU A 28 -13.59 23.89 -16.83
N ARG A 29 -14.70 24.59 -16.51
CA ARG A 29 -16.02 23.97 -16.39
C ARG A 29 -16.48 23.34 -17.71
N GLU A 30 -16.33 24.04 -18.83
CA GLU A 30 -16.69 23.51 -20.14
C GLU A 30 -15.82 22.31 -20.53
N ALA A 31 -14.52 22.35 -20.23
CA ALA A 31 -13.62 21.21 -20.44
C ALA A 31 -14.01 20.00 -19.57
N ALA A 32 -14.35 20.24 -18.31
CA ALA A 32 -14.82 19.19 -17.40
C ALA A 32 -16.16 18.59 -17.88
N ALA A 33 -17.12 19.41 -18.32
CA ALA A 33 -18.39 18.92 -18.86
C ALA A 33 -18.18 18.01 -20.07
N ARG A 34 -17.36 18.42 -21.04
CA ARG A 34 -17.00 17.58 -22.18
C ARG A 34 -16.28 16.28 -21.77
N CYS A 35 -15.48 16.33 -20.71
CA CYS A 35 -14.80 15.14 -20.19
C CYS A 35 -15.81 14.15 -19.59
N VAL A 36 -16.76 14.64 -18.79
CA VAL A 36 -17.83 13.84 -18.19
C VAL A 36 -18.71 13.19 -19.25
N GLU A 37 -19.12 13.95 -20.29
CA GLU A 37 -19.92 13.45 -21.40
C GLU A 37 -19.20 12.28 -22.11
N ARG A 38 -17.96 12.48 -22.55
CA ARG A 38 -17.18 11.42 -23.19
C ARG A 38 -16.93 10.21 -22.29
N ALA A 39 -16.70 10.43 -21.01
CA ALA A 39 -16.55 9.34 -20.05
C ALA A 39 -17.86 8.56 -19.88
N GLY A 40 -18.99 9.26 -19.80
CA GLY A 40 -20.32 8.65 -19.75
C GLY A 40 -20.61 7.79 -20.98
N GLU A 41 -20.40 8.34 -22.18
CA GLU A 41 -20.55 7.60 -23.44
C GLU A 41 -19.66 6.35 -23.49
N SER A 42 -18.40 6.47 -23.07
CA SER A 42 -17.46 5.35 -23.02
C SER A 42 -17.89 4.27 -22.03
N LEU A 43 -18.47 4.64 -20.89
CA LEU A 43 -19.00 3.69 -19.92
C LEU A 43 -20.23 2.97 -20.47
N ILE A 44 -21.18 3.71 -21.04
CA ILE A 44 -22.40 3.14 -21.64
C ILE A 44 -22.03 2.18 -22.77
N ALA A 45 -21.08 2.55 -23.64
CA ALA A 45 -20.63 1.69 -24.73
C ALA A 45 -19.97 0.37 -24.27
N ARG A 46 -19.48 0.32 -23.03
CA ARG A 46 -18.85 -0.87 -22.42
C ARG A 46 -19.78 -1.64 -21.50
N GLN A 47 -21.03 -1.21 -21.36
CA GLN A 47 -22.01 -1.91 -20.54
C GLN A 47 -22.36 -3.26 -21.17
N HIS A 48 -22.31 -4.34 -20.36
CA HIS A 48 -22.79 -5.65 -20.78
C HIS A 48 -24.31 -5.62 -21.06
N ALA A 49 -24.80 -6.51 -21.93
CA ALA A 49 -26.23 -6.60 -22.23
C ALA A 49 -27.12 -6.83 -21.01
N ASP A 50 -26.58 -7.49 -19.97
CA ASP A 50 -27.25 -7.72 -18.67
C ASP A 50 -27.15 -6.52 -17.71
N GLY A 51 -26.65 -5.36 -18.17
CA GLY A 51 -26.64 -4.09 -17.43
C GLY A 51 -25.47 -3.85 -16.48
N TYR A 52 -24.51 -4.76 -16.36
CA TYR A 52 -23.31 -4.59 -15.53
C TYR A 52 -22.08 -4.14 -16.32
N TRP A 53 -21.06 -3.68 -15.60
CA TRP A 53 -19.72 -3.42 -16.13
C TRP A 53 -18.73 -4.42 -15.54
N CYS A 54 -17.88 -4.97 -16.39
CA CYS A 54 -16.73 -5.76 -15.98
C CYS A 54 -15.47 -4.93 -16.22
N ALA A 55 -14.78 -4.55 -15.17
CA ALA A 55 -13.46 -3.96 -15.27
C ALA A 55 -12.42 -5.08 -15.32
N ASP A 56 -11.47 -4.98 -16.24
CA ASP A 56 -10.30 -5.82 -16.18
C ASP A 56 -9.55 -5.51 -14.87
N LEU A 57 -9.38 -6.51 -14.04
CA LEU A 57 -8.42 -6.42 -12.94
C LEU A 57 -7.07 -6.09 -13.57
N LEU A 58 -6.41 -5.07 -13.04
CA LEU A 58 -5.17 -4.46 -13.53
C LEU A 58 -4.21 -5.52 -14.09
N GLY A 59 -4.26 -5.71 -15.40
CA GLY A 59 -3.37 -6.62 -16.09
C GLY A 59 -1.92 -6.14 -15.91
N GLY A 60 -1.06 -7.00 -15.35
CA GLY A 60 0.35 -6.68 -15.10
C GLY A 60 0.65 -6.14 -13.70
N ASP A 61 -0.36 -5.88 -12.86
CA ASP A 61 -0.14 -5.68 -11.43
C ASP A 61 0.28 -7.01 -10.80
N ILE A 62 1.51 -7.06 -10.35
CA ILE A 62 2.10 -8.25 -9.72
C ILE A 62 1.67 -8.41 -8.25
N SER A 63 0.84 -7.53 -7.74
CA SER A 63 0.42 -7.57 -6.34
C SER A 63 -0.35 -8.85 -6.02
N LEU A 64 -1.13 -9.38 -6.96
CA LEU A 64 -1.86 -10.64 -6.77
C LEU A 64 -0.92 -11.84 -6.66
N GLU A 65 0.08 -11.93 -7.53
CA GLU A 65 1.09 -12.99 -7.48
C GLU A 65 1.92 -12.89 -6.19
N ALA A 66 2.31 -11.67 -5.80
CA ALA A 66 3.06 -11.45 -4.57
C ALA A 66 2.22 -11.79 -3.33
N ASP A 67 0.97 -11.34 -3.27
CA ASP A 67 0.05 -11.64 -2.17
C ASP A 67 -0.30 -13.13 -2.14
N TYR A 68 -0.39 -13.82 -3.29
CA TYR A 68 -0.53 -15.29 -3.36
C TYR A 68 0.64 -15.99 -2.68
N ILE A 69 1.88 -15.62 -2.99
CA ILE A 69 3.08 -16.21 -2.39
C ILE A 69 3.08 -16.01 -0.87
N LEU A 70 2.78 -14.80 -0.40
CA LEU A 70 2.69 -14.49 1.03
C LEU A 70 1.54 -15.25 1.71
N THR A 71 0.40 -15.42 1.03
CA THR A 71 -0.71 -16.26 1.53
C THR A 71 -0.29 -17.72 1.66
N GLN A 72 0.48 -18.27 0.71
CA GLN A 72 1.00 -19.62 0.82
C GLN A 72 1.97 -19.76 2.02
N LEU A 73 2.77 -18.73 2.28
CA LEU A 73 3.62 -18.67 3.48
C LEU A 73 2.78 -18.62 4.77
N TRP A 74 1.64 -17.95 4.75
CA TRP A 74 0.72 -17.91 5.89
C TRP A 74 0.12 -19.28 6.19
N LEU A 75 -0.30 -20.00 5.15
CA LEU A 75 -0.95 -21.31 5.26
C LEU A 75 0.03 -22.43 5.57
N TYR A 76 1.21 -22.41 4.97
CA TYR A 76 2.23 -23.45 5.06
C TYR A 76 3.52 -22.84 5.61
N GLN A 77 3.76 -23.04 6.89
CA GLN A 77 4.91 -22.46 7.56
C GLN A 77 6.22 -23.19 7.19
N PRO A 78 7.37 -22.51 7.22
CA PRO A 78 8.67 -23.14 7.21
C PRO A 78 8.81 -24.15 8.37
N ASP A 79 9.64 -25.15 8.17
CA ASP A 79 10.03 -26.11 9.21
C ASP A 79 10.86 -25.44 10.33
N GLU A 80 11.27 -26.21 11.34
CA GLU A 80 12.08 -25.74 12.47
C GLU A 80 13.43 -25.17 12.02
N ASN A 81 13.97 -25.65 10.91
CA ASN A 81 15.22 -25.17 10.30
C ASN A 81 15.01 -23.96 9.39
N GLY A 82 13.77 -23.53 9.22
CA GLY A 82 13.40 -22.40 8.36
C GLY A 82 13.34 -22.74 6.87
N ASN A 83 13.32 -24.02 6.49
CA ASN A 83 13.13 -24.43 5.10
C ASN A 83 11.65 -24.35 4.74
N TRP A 84 11.35 -23.72 3.61
CA TRP A 84 10.00 -23.60 3.13
C TRP A 84 9.74 -24.44 1.89
N ASN A 85 8.96 -25.49 2.05
CA ASN A 85 8.59 -26.40 0.97
C ASN A 85 7.07 -26.67 0.95
N PRO A 86 6.25 -25.69 0.55
CA PRO A 86 4.80 -25.84 0.54
C PRO A 86 4.34 -26.78 -0.58
N PRO A 87 3.18 -27.44 -0.42
CA PRO A 87 2.63 -28.35 -1.44
C PRO A 87 2.28 -27.62 -2.75
N THR A 88 2.18 -26.30 -2.71
CA THR A 88 1.86 -25.45 -3.84
C THR A 88 3.08 -24.89 -4.57
N LYS A 89 4.27 -25.44 -4.35
CA LYS A 89 5.55 -24.98 -4.91
C LYS A 89 5.49 -24.68 -6.42
N ARG A 90 4.91 -25.57 -7.21
CA ARG A 90 4.76 -25.35 -8.67
C ARG A 90 3.95 -24.10 -9.03
N ARG A 91 2.92 -23.77 -8.24
CA ARG A 91 2.11 -22.57 -8.44
C ARG A 91 2.90 -21.31 -8.02
N ILE A 92 3.67 -21.40 -6.94
CA ILE A 92 4.57 -20.33 -6.48
C ILE A 92 5.61 -20.05 -7.56
N GLU A 93 6.25 -21.05 -8.13
CA GLU A 93 7.20 -20.89 -9.24
C GLU A 93 6.56 -20.23 -10.47
N LYS A 94 5.30 -20.55 -10.78
CA LYS A 94 4.54 -19.88 -11.84
C LYS A 94 4.32 -18.40 -11.51
N ALA A 95 3.92 -18.09 -10.28
CA ALA A 95 3.75 -16.71 -9.83
C ALA A 95 5.07 -15.92 -9.88
N CYS A 96 6.19 -16.52 -9.44
CA CYS A 96 7.51 -15.90 -9.54
C CYS A 96 7.89 -15.58 -11.00
N ARG A 97 7.67 -16.53 -11.93
CA ARG A 97 7.93 -16.28 -13.36
C ARG A 97 7.09 -15.12 -13.89
N GLN A 98 5.83 -15.01 -13.47
CA GLN A 98 4.96 -13.91 -13.87
C GLN A 98 5.44 -12.57 -13.29
N ILE A 99 5.86 -12.55 -12.03
CA ILE A 99 6.48 -11.35 -11.42
C ILE A 99 7.70 -10.94 -12.24
N LEU A 100 8.64 -11.85 -12.49
CA LEU A 100 9.87 -11.55 -13.21
C LEU A 100 9.63 -11.07 -14.65
N LYS A 101 8.62 -11.64 -15.33
CA LYS A 101 8.21 -11.23 -16.68
C LYS A 101 7.74 -9.77 -16.74
N ASN A 102 7.11 -9.30 -15.67
CA ASN A 102 6.54 -7.95 -15.60
C ASN A 102 7.51 -6.93 -14.98
N GLN A 103 8.76 -7.30 -14.71
CA GLN A 103 9.74 -6.35 -14.22
C GLN A 103 10.10 -5.32 -15.29
N MET A 104 10.01 -4.05 -14.93
CA MET A 104 10.31 -2.94 -15.82
C MET A 104 11.82 -2.83 -16.13
N PRO A 105 12.19 -2.14 -17.21
CA PRO A 105 13.59 -1.87 -17.53
C PRO A 105 14.38 -1.17 -16.41
N ASP A 106 13.71 -0.32 -15.61
CA ASP A 106 14.28 0.36 -14.44
C ASP A 106 14.37 -0.53 -13.18
N GLY A 107 13.95 -1.79 -13.27
CA GLY A 107 13.96 -2.75 -12.19
C GLY A 107 12.72 -2.71 -11.26
N GLY A 108 11.86 -1.72 -11.41
CA GLY A 108 10.64 -1.57 -10.64
C GLY A 108 9.44 -2.36 -11.18
N PHE A 109 8.29 -2.16 -10.53
CA PHE A 109 7.01 -2.72 -10.94
C PHE A 109 5.93 -1.64 -10.85
N TRP A 110 5.05 -1.59 -11.84
CA TRP A 110 3.89 -0.70 -11.89
C TRP A 110 2.69 -1.28 -11.14
N ILE A 111 1.68 -0.45 -10.89
CA ILE A 111 0.35 -0.85 -10.39
C ILE A 111 -0.72 -0.81 -11.50
N TYR A 112 -0.40 -0.27 -12.66
CA TYR A 112 -1.24 -0.27 -13.87
C TYR A 112 -0.37 -0.24 -15.12
N PRO A 113 -0.79 -0.84 -16.23
CA PRO A 113 -0.01 -0.91 -17.47
C PRO A 113 0.44 0.46 -17.98
N GLY A 114 1.73 0.61 -18.26
CA GLY A 114 2.30 1.89 -18.74
C GLY A 114 2.52 2.93 -17.65
N GLY A 115 2.21 2.62 -16.39
CA GLY A 115 2.47 3.50 -15.25
C GLY A 115 3.95 3.51 -14.83
N PRO A 116 4.35 4.47 -13.97
CA PRO A 116 5.69 4.50 -13.39
C PRO A 116 5.88 3.38 -12.37
N ALA A 117 7.14 3.08 -12.05
CA ALA A 117 7.46 2.17 -10.96
C ALA A 117 6.88 2.66 -9.64
N ASN A 118 6.22 1.76 -8.92
CA ASN A 118 5.59 2.04 -7.64
C ASN A 118 6.35 1.34 -6.52
N VAL A 119 6.68 2.07 -5.45
CA VAL A 119 7.46 1.52 -4.33
C VAL A 119 6.76 0.34 -3.65
N ASN A 120 5.42 0.39 -3.49
CA ASN A 120 4.67 -0.68 -2.84
C ASN A 120 4.68 -1.96 -3.67
N ALA A 121 4.41 -1.85 -4.98
CA ALA A 121 4.46 -2.99 -5.89
C ALA A 121 5.87 -3.58 -5.94
N THR A 122 6.90 -2.74 -6.03
CA THR A 122 8.30 -3.18 -6.10
C THR A 122 8.75 -3.88 -4.82
N VAL A 123 8.40 -3.34 -3.64
CA VAL A 123 8.72 -3.99 -2.36
C VAL A 123 7.94 -5.30 -2.18
N LYS A 124 6.67 -5.37 -2.57
CA LYS A 124 5.89 -6.62 -2.53
C LYS A 124 6.49 -7.70 -3.43
N ALA A 125 6.84 -7.35 -4.68
CA ALA A 125 7.51 -8.25 -5.61
C ALA A 125 8.83 -8.76 -5.03
N TYR A 126 9.66 -7.86 -4.54
CA TYR A 126 10.93 -8.19 -3.90
C TYR A 126 10.74 -9.17 -2.74
N ALA A 127 9.86 -8.85 -1.80
CA ALA A 127 9.59 -9.68 -0.63
C ALA A 127 9.08 -11.08 -1.02
N ALA A 128 8.16 -11.16 -1.98
CA ALA A 128 7.62 -12.44 -2.47
C ALA A 128 8.69 -13.30 -3.13
N LEU A 129 9.55 -12.72 -3.97
CA LEU A 129 10.67 -13.43 -4.59
C LEU A 129 11.69 -13.90 -3.53
N ARG A 130 12.01 -13.06 -2.53
CA ARG A 130 12.88 -13.44 -1.41
C ARG A 130 12.31 -14.64 -0.64
N VAL A 131 11.01 -14.62 -0.33
CA VAL A 131 10.30 -15.74 0.32
C VAL A 131 10.34 -16.99 -0.54
N ALA A 132 10.22 -16.87 -1.85
CA ALA A 132 10.30 -17.98 -2.79
C ALA A 132 11.73 -18.52 -3.00
N GLY A 133 12.77 -17.93 -2.38
CA GLY A 133 14.14 -18.42 -2.36
C GLY A 133 15.13 -17.68 -3.25
N TYR A 134 14.70 -16.66 -3.98
CA TYR A 134 15.61 -15.82 -4.78
C TYR A 134 16.57 -15.03 -3.88
N GLN A 135 17.82 -14.90 -4.29
CA GLN A 135 18.85 -14.24 -3.49
C GLN A 135 18.97 -12.73 -3.81
N PRO A 136 19.36 -11.88 -2.82
CA PRO A 136 19.45 -10.42 -3.02
C PRO A 136 20.42 -9.98 -4.11
N ASN A 137 21.41 -10.82 -4.42
CA ASN A 137 22.44 -10.57 -5.43
C ASN A 137 22.04 -11.02 -6.85
N GLU A 138 20.92 -11.74 -6.99
CA GLU A 138 20.40 -12.08 -8.31
C GLU A 138 19.96 -10.81 -9.05
N GLU A 139 20.16 -10.78 -10.36
CA GLU A 139 19.98 -9.59 -11.18
C GLU A 139 18.60 -8.93 -11.03
N PRO A 140 17.48 -9.67 -11.04
CA PRO A 140 16.16 -9.06 -10.87
C PRO A 140 16.00 -8.38 -9.50
N LEU A 141 16.49 -9.02 -8.43
CA LEU A 141 16.39 -8.47 -7.07
C LEU A 141 17.33 -7.29 -6.87
N ARG A 142 18.54 -7.38 -7.41
CA ARG A 142 19.50 -6.27 -7.38
C ARG A 142 18.91 -5.00 -8.02
N ARG A 143 18.30 -5.13 -9.20
CA ARG A 143 17.63 -4.02 -9.90
C ARG A 143 16.44 -3.49 -9.11
N ALA A 144 15.58 -4.39 -8.61
CA ALA A 144 14.44 -4.00 -7.81
C ALA A 144 14.85 -3.26 -6.53
N ARG A 145 15.93 -3.72 -5.86
CA ARG A 145 16.47 -3.04 -4.67
C ARG A 145 16.93 -1.62 -5.00
N ILE A 146 17.71 -1.43 -6.07
CA ILE A 146 18.14 -0.09 -6.48
C ILE A 146 16.93 0.81 -6.69
N ARG A 147 15.92 0.31 -7.42
CA ARG A 147 14.70 1.09 -7.68
C ARG A 147 13.91 1.41 -6.42
N VAL A 148 13.80 0.47 -5.48
CA VAL A 148 13.16 0.73 -4.18
C VAL A 148 13.87 1.87 -3.44
N LEU A 149 15.19 1.85 -3.38
CA LEU A 149 15.97 2.88 -2.69
C LEU A 149 15.80 4.25 -3.35
N GLU A 150 15.78 4.34 -4.68
CA GLU A 150 15.50 5.57 -5.44
C GLU A 150 14.09 6.11 -5.15
N LEU A 151 13.11 5.23 -4.94
CA LEU A 151 11.72 5.58 -4.62
C LEU A 151 11.51 5.93 -3.13
N GLY A 152 12.57 6.00 -2.34
CA GLY A 152 12.50 6.38 -0.93
C GLY A 152 12.56 5.21 0.05
N GLY A 153 12.97 4.04 -0.42
CA GLY A 153 13.15 2.84 0.40
C GLY A 153 11.83 2.25 0.92
N LEU A 154 11.94 1.22 1.74
CA LEU A 154 10.81 0.58 2.39
C LEU A 154 10.05 1.55 3.31
N GLN A 155 10.72 2.61 3.80
CA GLN A 155 10.12 3.69 4.57
C GLN A 155 9.00 4.42 3.81
N ALA A 156 9.13 4.56 2.48
CA ALA A 156 8.15 5.24 1.63
C ALA A 156 6.89 4.41 1.34
N CYS A 157 6.89 3.11 1.67
CA CYS A 157 5.71 2.28 1.49
C CYS A 157 4.52 2.77 2.30
N ASN A 158 3.33 2.51 1.79
CA ASN A 158 2.08 2.78 2.50
C ASN A 158 1.88 1.84 3.70
N SER A 159 0.92 2.18 4.56
CA SER A 159 0.64 1.41 5.78
C SER A 159 0.19 -0.02 5.49
N TYR A 160 -0.52 -0.26 4.38
CA TYR A 160 -0.99 -1.58 3.99
C TYR A 160 0.17 -2.54 3.65
N THR A 161 1.11 -2.09 2.82
CA THR A 161 2.33 -2.86 2.50
C THR A 161 3.15 -3.16 3.75
N LYS A 162 3.36 -2.14 4.62
CA LYS A 162 4.07 -2.31 5.89
C LYS A 162 3.39 -3.30 6.81
N LEU A 163 2.05 -3.25 6.87
CA LEU A 163 1.27 -4.18 7.67
C LEU A 163 1.44 -5.62 7.15
N ASN A 164 1.24 -5.85 5.84
CA ASN A 164 1.42 -7.18 5.27
C ASN A 164 2.80 -7.76 5.59
N LEU A 165 3.85 -6.98 5.43
CA LEU A 165 5.20 -7.41 5.78
C LEU A 165 5.38 -7.68 7.28
N SER A 166 4.70 -6.92 8.15
CA SER A 166 4.79 -7.12 9.59
C SER A 166 4.17 -8.43 10.06
N LEU A 167 3.21 -8.99 9.31
CA LEU A 167 2.62 -10.30 9.60
C LEU A 167 3.62 -11.46 9.44
N PHE A 168 4.71 -11.23 8.71
CA PHE A 168 5.78 -12.19 8.48
C PHE A 168 7.09 -11.82 9.20
N GLY A 169 7.06 -10.83 10.09
CA GLY A 169 8.26 -10.34 10.77
C GLY A 169 9.25 -9.59 9.87
N LEU A 170 8.85 -9.26 8.63
CA LEU A 170 9.68 -8.56 7.64
C LEU A 170 9.62 -7.03 7.78
N PHE A 171 8.76 -6.51 8.64
CA PHE A 171 8.67 -5.09 9.01
C PHE A 171 8.31 -4.95 10.48
N PRO A 172 8.91 -4.01 11.23
CA PRO A 172 8.63 -3.86 12.66
C PRO A 172 7.19 -3.40 12.93
N ARG A 173 6.42 -4.18 13.67
CA ARG A 173 5.00 -3.92 14.01
C ARG A 173 4.77 -2.55 14.65
N GLN A 174 5.72 -2.06 15.42
CA GLN A 174 5.62 -0.77 16.12
C GLN A 174 5.45 0.45 15.20
N TYR A 175 5.84 0.34 13.92
CA TYR A 175 5.69 1.40 12.92
C TYR A 175 4.48 1.20 11.98
N VAL A 176 3.62 0.24 12.32
CA VAL A 176 2.36 -0.01 11.61
C VAL A 176 1.23 0.54 12.48
N PRO A 177 0.28 1.30 11.92
CA PRO A 177 -0.90 1.77 12.66
C PRO A 177 -1.70 0.61 13.24
N THR A 178 -2.20 0.78 14.46
CA THR A 178 -3.07 -0.18 15.13
C THR A 178 -4.52 0.07 14.75
N VAL A 179 -5.22 -0.98 14.33
CA VAL A 179 -6.67 -0.99 14.09
C VAL A 179 -7.29 -1.92 15.14
N PRO A 180 -7.84 -1.38 16.23
CA PRO A 180 -8.39 -2.22 17.28
C PRO A 180 -9.75 -2.82 16.86
N PRO A 181 -10.01 -4.11 17.12
CA PRO A 181 -11.30 -4.75 16.81
C PRO A 181 -12.45 -4.14 17.60
N GLU A 182 -12.17 -3.50 18.72
CA GLU A 182 -13.12 -2.79 19.56
C GLU A 182 -13.88 -1.66 18.81
N LEU A 183 -13.38 -1.22 17.66
CA LEU A 183 -14.07 -0.27 16.78
C LEU A 183 -15.45 -0.77 16.32
N VAL A 184 -15.66 -2.09 16.26
CA VAL A 184 -16.96 -2.68 15.90
C VAL A 184 -18.04 -2.41 16.95
N MET A 185 -17.64 -2.18 18.20
CA MET A 185 -18.55 -1.93 19.32
C MET A 185 -19.00 -0.47 19.43
N VAL A 186 -18.38 0.44 18.67
CA VAL A 186 -18.71 1.87 18.69
C VAL A 186 -19.83 2.14 17.69
N PRO A 187 -21.05 2.54 18.18
CA PRO A 187 -22.20 2.80 17.31
C PRO A 187 -21.91 3.92 16.30
N GLY A 188 -22.52 3.83 15.10
CA GLY A 188 -22.50 4.92 14.13
C GLY A 188 -23.07 6.21 14.70
N GLY A 189 -22.56 7.36 14.24
CA GLY A 189 -23.02 8.68 14.71
C GLY A 189 -22.52 9.13 16.07
N THR A 190 -21.76 8.30 16.80
CA THR A 190 -21.25 8.65 18.15
C THR A 190 -20.05 9.58 18.13
N VAL A 191 -19.33 9.64 17.03
CA VAL A 191 -18.15 10.49 16.86
C VAL A 191 -18.24 11.26 15.54
N PRO A 192 -18.03 12.59 15.54
CA PRO A 192 -17.97 13.37 14.30
C PRO A 192 -16.88 12.85 13.36
N GLY A 193 -17.22 12.63 12.11
CA GLY A 193 -16.31 12.09 11.10
C GLY A 193 -16.32 10.58 10.96
N GLY A 194 -17.24 9.91 11.60
CA GLY A 194 -17.53 8.49 11.40
C GLY A 194 -16.51 7.54 12.00
N ILE A 195 -17.01 6.47 12.48
CA ILE A 195 -16.25 5.29 12.80
C ILE A 195 -16.62 4.21 11.78
N LEU A 196 -16.26 3.00 12.01
CA LEU A 196 -16.36 1.86 11.11
C LEU A 196 -17.67 1.81 10.28
N TYR A 197 -18.82 2.14 10.89
CA TYR A 197 -20.12 2.04 10.22
C TYR A 197 -20.40 3.14 9.19
N GLU A 198 -19.69 4.26 9.26
CA GLU A 198 -19.80 5.36 8.30
C GLU A 198 -18.76 5.26 7.18
N MET A 199 -17.84 4.30 7.29
CA MET A 199 -16.86 4.03 6.23
C MET A 199 -17.53 3.31 5.05
N ALA A 200 -16.96 3.50 3.85
CA ALA A 200 -17.37 2.77 2.67
C ALA A 200 -17.29 1.26 2.89
N SER A 201 -18.24 0.52 2.32
CA SER A 201 -18.36 -0.93 2.47
C SER A 201 -17.04 -1.67 2.21
N TRP A 202 -16.37 -1.34 1.10
CA TRP A 202 -15.09 -1.96 0.74
C TRP A 202 -13.97 -1.67 1.77
N THR A 203 -13.99 -0.51 2.41
CA THR A 203 -13.03 -0.19 3.48
C THR A 203 -13.26 -1.07 4.70
N ARG A 204 -14.52 -1.30 5.08
CA ARG A 204 -14.89 -2.19 6.19
C ARG A 204 -14.47 -3.63 5.94
N THR A 205 -14.64 -4.13 4.72
CA THR A 205 -14.24 -5.50 4.35
C THR A 205 -12.73 -5.73 4.43
N ILE A 206 -11.93 -4.67 4.42
CA ILE A 206 -10.48 -4.74 4.64
C ILE A 206 -10.14 -4.53 6.12
N LEU A 207 -10.69 -3.48 6.75
CA LEU A 207 -10.29 -3.08 8.10
C LEU A 207 -10.73 -4.09 9.17
N VAL A 208 -11.91 -4.69 9.05
CA VAL A 208 -12.42 -5.62 10.07
C VAL A 208 -11.56 -6.89 10.15
N PRO A 209 -11.32 -7.66 9.08
CA PRO A 209 -10.42 -8.80 9.16
C PRO A 209 -9.01 -8.43 9.62
N LEU A 210 -8.53 -7.26 9.19
CA LEU A 210 -7.22 -6.77 9.53
C LEU A 210 -7.07 -6.47 11.02
N SER A 211 -8.10 -5.87 11.63
CA SER A 211 -8.14 -5.60 13.07
C SER A 211 -8.08 -6.90 13.87
N ILE A 212 -8.79 -7.94 13.43
CA ILE A 212 -8.78 -9.26 14.05
C ILE A 212 -7.39 -9.89 13.97
N VAL A 213 -6.79 -9.89 12.77
CA VAL A 213 -5.43 -10.46 12.57
C VAL A 213 -4.40 -9.74 13.44
N GLN A 214 -4.49 -8.41 13.53
CA GLN A 214 -3.62 -7.64 14.42
C GLN A 214 -3.84 -7.97 15.90
N ALA A 215 -5.08 -8.09 16.33
CA ALA A 215 -5.44 -8.34 17.73
C ALA A 215 -5.05 -9.75 18.19
N VAL A 216 -5.16 -10.74 17.32
CA VAL A 216 -4.69 -12.12 17.58
C VAL A 216 -3.16 -12.18 17.66
N GLY A 217 -2.46 -11.20 17.09
CA GLY A 217 -1.00 -11.11 17.17
C GLY A 217 -0.27 -12.22 16.42
N GLY A 218 -0.95 -12.85 15.47
CA GLY A 218 -0.38 -13.94 14.68
C GLY A 218 0.72 -13.42 13.76
N VAL A 219 1.98 -13.64 14.13
CA VAL A 219 3.12 -13.42 13.25
C VAL A 219 3.57 -14.78 12.71
N ARG A 220 3.66 -14.89 11.40
CA ARG A 220 4.21 -16.06 10.73
C ARG A 220 5.71 -15.86 10.49
N ARG A 221 6.48 -16.92 10.51
CA ARG A 221 7.92 -16.84 10.27
C ARG A 221 8.21 -16.79 8.78
N ALA A 222 9.07 -15.88 8.36
CA ALA A 222 9.68 -15.94 7.04
C ALA A 222 10.67 -17.11 6.98
N PRO A 223 10.98 -17.66 5.80
CA PRO A 223 12.02 -18.66 5.63
C PRO A 223 13.37 -18.17 6.15
N ALA A 224 14.26 -19.09 6.53
CA ALA A 224 15.57 -18.77 7.07
C ALA A 224 16.35 -17.84 6.13
N GLY A 225 16.98 -16.79 6.69
CA GLY A 225 17.79 -15.84 5.92
C GLY A 225 17.01 -14.80 5.10
N VAL A 226 15.67 -14.85 5.12
CA VAL A 226 14.85 -13.83 4.46
C VAL A 226 14.72 -12.62 5.37
N LYS A 227 15.34 -11.52 4.96
CA LYS A 227 15.25 -10.19 5.56
C LYS A 227 15.07 -9.16 4.45
N LEU A 228 14.67 -7.96 4.81
CA LEU A 228 14.49 -6.82 3.90
C LEU A 228 15.30 -5.60 4.35
N ASP A 229 16.32 -5.81 5.18
CA ASP A 229 17.12 -4.73 5.76
C ASP A 229 17.81 -3.89 4.68
N GLU A 230 18.16 -4.52 3.55
CA GLU A 230 18.77 -3.90 2.40
C GLU A 230 17.87 -2.93 1.61
N LEU A 231 16.58 -2.90 1.92
CA LEU A 231 15.62 -1.99 1.30
C LEU A 231 15.42 -0.69 2.09
N TYR A 232 16.08 -0.55 3.25
CA TYR A 232 15.99 0.67 4.04
C TYR A 232 17.02 1.70 3.60
N LEU A 233 16.62 2.97 3.58
CA LEU A 233 17.57 4.09 3.44
C LEU A 233 18.30 4.31 4.78
N PRO A 234 19.65 4.31 4.78
CA PRO A 234 20.44 4.25 6.01
C PRO A 234 20.24 5.45 6.95
N ASN A 235 19.83 6.61 6.43
CA ASN A 235 19.72 7.85 7.20
C ASN A 235 18.27 8.30 7.49
N GLN A 236 17.27 7.48 7.14
CA GLN A 236 15.87 7.82 7.37
C GLN A 236 15.31 7.00 8.53
N LYS A 237 14.85 7.71 9.57
CA LYS A 237 14.12 7.08 10.67
C LYS A 237 12.79 6.52 10.19
N LEU A 238 12.47 5.32 10.68
CA LEU A 238 11.12 4.79 10.55
C LEU A 238 10.17 5.65 11.39
N VAL A 239 9.23 6.27 10.74
CA VAL A 239 8.17 7.06 11.39
C VAL A 239 6.82 6.63 10.85
N LEU A 240 5.78 6.78 11.66
CA LEU A 240 4.41 6.65 11.19
C LEU A 240 4.15 7.73 10.12
N PRO A 241 3.36 7.41 9.06
CA PRO A 241 3.12 8.33 7.96
C PRO A 241 2.57 9.68 8.44
N LYS A 242 3.26 10.77 8.12
CA LYS A 242 2.80 12.14 8.39
C LYS A 242 1.97 12.60 7.18
N ARG A 243 0.72 12.22 7.09
CA ARG A 243 -0.12 12.62 5.95
C ARG A 243 -0.78 13.98 6.13
N ASP A 244 -1.13 14.36 7.37
CA ASP A 244 -1.74 15.66 7.68
C ASP A 244 -1.01 16.31 8.85
N ARG A 245 -0.50 17.52 8.63
CA ARG A 245 0.28 18.25 9.64
C ARG A 245 -0.54 18.61 10.88
N LEU A 246 -1.85 18.81 10.75
CA LEU A 246 -2.72 19.24 11.84
C LEU A 246 -3.16 18.11 12.76
N LEU A 247 -3.55 16.96 12.20
CA LEU A 247 -4.10 15.82 12.94
C LEU A 247 -3.06 14.73 13.26
N ALA A 248 -1.90 14.74 12.58
CA ALA A 248 -0.87 13.73 12.77
C ALA A 248 -0.44 13.55 14.24
N PRO A 249 -0.23 14.61 15.07
CA PRO A 249 0.12 14.44 16.47
C PRO A 249 -0.95 13.71 17.27
N VAL A 250 -2.23 14.00 17.00
CA VAL A 250 -3.38 13.36 17.68
C VAL A 250 -3.42 11.88 17.32
N PHE A 251 -3.31 11.54 16.04
CA PHE A 251 -3.28 10.14 15.60
C PHE A 251 -2.08 9.37 16.17
N HIS A 252 -0.92 10.00 16.31
CA HIS A 252 0.24 9.37 16.96
C HIS A 252 0.01 9.05 18.44
N GLN A 253 -0.62 9.98 19.17
CA GLN A 253 -0.95 9.75 20.58
C GLN A 253 -1.99 8.64 20.72
N VAL A 254 -3.05 8.67 19.89
CA VAL A 254 -4.07 7.63 19.87
C VAL A 254 -3.44 6.26 19.54
N ASP A 255 -2.61 6.17 18.51
CA ASP A 255 -1.93 4.92 18.13
C ASP A 255 -1.01 4.40 19.26
N MET A 256 -0.32 5.30 19.96
CA MET A 256 0.49 4.93 21.12
C MET A 256 -0.38 4.35 22.26
N LEU A 257 -1.51 4.98 22.56
CA LEU A 257 -2.45 4.50 23.56
C LEU A 257 -3.07 3.15 23.15
N LEU A 258 -3.42 2.98 21.89
CA LEU A 258 -3.92 1.72 21.36
C LEU A 258 -2.89 0.60 21.43
N LYS A 259 -1.61 0.88 21.20
CA LYS A 259 -0.52 -0.09 21.38
C LYS A 259 -0.30 -0.47 22.84
N ILE A 260 -0.46 0.48 23.77
CA ILE A 260 -0.43 0.18 25.20
C ILE A 260 -1.60 -0.70 25.58
N TRP A 261 -2.82 -0.37 25.10
CA TRP A 261 -4.03 -1.17 25.27
C TRP A 261 -3.85 -2.59 24.72
N GLU A 262 -3.32 -2.72 23.53
CA GLU A 262 -3.04 -4.00 22.88
C GLU A 262 -2.09 -4.88 23.71
N ARG A 263 -1.08 -4.27 24.36
CA ARG A 263 -0.11 -4.98 25.21
C ARG A 263 -0.67 -5.38 26.58
N ARG A 264 -1.52 -4.54 27.20
CA ARG A 264 -2.07 -4.76 28.55
C ARG A 264 -3.26 -5.71 28.56
N GLY A 265 -3.92 -5.92 27.43
CA GLY A 265 -4.91 -6.95 27.16
C GLY A 265 -6.12 -6.93 28.07
N HIS A 266 -7.15 -6.16 27.71
CA HIS A 266 -8.53 -6.41 28.20
C HIS A 266 -9.12 -7.54 27.37
N LYS A 267 -8.73 -8.78 27.71
CA LYS A 267 -9.02 -9.97 26.90
C LYS A 267 -10.53 -10.15 26.65
N ASP A 268 -11.36 -9.87 27.62
CA ASP A 268 -12.81 -10.12 27.55
C ASP A 268 -13.51 -9.17 26.58
N ILE A 269 -13.19 -7.87 26.64
CA ILE A 269 -13.73 -6.86 25.70
C ILE A 269 -13.27 -7.19 24.27
N ARG A 270 -11.99 -7.50 24.11
CA ARG A 270 -11.42 -7.85 22.80
C ARG A 270 -12.01 -9.13 22.22
N ILE A 271 -12.19 -10.17 23.04
CA ILE A 271 -12.84 -11.41 22.63
C ILE A 271 -14.28 -11.14 22.25
N GLY A 272 -15.00 -10.29 23.01
CA GLY A 272 -16.33 -9.84 22.65
C GLY A 272 -16.40 -9.16 21.29
N ALA A 273 -15.50 -8.21 21.02
CA ALA A 273 -15.40 -7.51 19.74
C ALA A 273 -15.05 -8.41 18.56
N ILE A 274 -14.23 -9.44 18.77
CA ILE A 274 -13.87 -10.43 17.72
C ILE A 274 -15.03 -11.38 17.41
N ARG A 275 -15.94 -11.60 18.37
CA ARG A 275 -17.09 -12.50 18.20
C ARG A 275 -18.30 -11.83 17.52
N LEU A 276 -18.35 -10.50 17.51
CA LEU A 276 -19.36 -9.70 16.78
C LEU A 276 -19.07 -9.69 15.29
#